data_732ba16713ee41055cf272993f4167db
#
_entry.id   732ba16713ee41055cf272993f4167db
#
_cell.length_a   1.000
_cell.length_b   1.000
_cell.length_c   1.000
_cell.angle_alpha   90.00
_cell.angle_beta   90.00
_cell.angle_gamma   90.00
#
_symmetry.space_group_name_H-M   'P 1'
#
loop_
_entity.id
_entity.type
_entity.pdbx_description
1 polymer ?
#
loop_
_entity_poly.entity_id
_entity_poly.type
_entity_poly.pdbx_seq_one_letter_code
_entity_poly.pdbx_strand_id
1 'polypeptide(L)'
;MLYIVQNDPDVALAAFADYLAEKNVPSRTVRPYEGEALPLLSVVTAVIVLGGSMGVHDTARHPFLVAVKEFIRECATGAVPLLGICLGGQLLADVLGGSVTPNACGEKGTLTVHLSPTGERDPLFADMPAEFVSFQWHNDCFSPPERAELLAFSPACPGQAFRFGAHCYGLQFHPEVDRATVELWASETAETAVSAERFLADFTSLEDPYRRASRRILENFLAIARLA
;
A
#
# COMPACT_ATOMS: atom_id res chain seq x y z
N MET A 1 -7.53 13.79 11.59
CA MET A 1 -6.50 12.83 12.07
C MET A 1 -6.19 11.82 10.98
N LEU A 2 -4.95 11.37 10.84
CA LEU A 2 -4.58 10.27 9.95
C LEU A 2 -4.98 8.94 10.60
N TYR A 3 -5.76 8.11 9.91
CA TYR A 3 -6.10 6.77 10.35
C TYR A 3 -5.35 5.71 9.55
N ILE A 4 -4.91 4.66 10.24
CA ILE A 4 -4.24 3.50 9.66
C ILE A 4 -5.19 2.32 9.83
N VAL A 5 -5.66 1.74 8.74
CA VAL A 5 -6.46 0.51 8.77
C VAL A 5 -5.50 -0.66 8.60
N GLN A 6 -5.26 -1.38 9.67
CA GLN A 6 -4.43 -2.58 9.69
C GLN A 6 -5.32 -3.80 9.50
N ASN A 7 -5.12 -4.55 8.41
CA ASN A 7 -5.94 -5.70 8.05
C ASN A 7 -5.39 -7.04 8.55
N ASP A 8 -4.11 -7.05 8.96
CA ASP A 8 -3.38 -8.26 9.31
C ASP A 8 -2.37 -7.95 10.44
N PRO A 9 -2.25 -8.79 11.49
CA PRO A 9 -1.31 -8.57 12.58
C PRO A 9 0.16 -8.48 12.12
N ASP A 10 0.52 -9.21 11.05
CA ASP A 10 1.88 -9.28 10.54
C ASP A 10 2.19 -8.19 9.51
N VAL A 11 1.22 -7.31 9.21
CA VAL A 11 1.37 -6.18 8.27
C VAL A 11 1.20 -4.87 9.03
N ALA A 12 2.28 -4.41 9.64
CA ALA A 12 2.32 -3.17 10.41
C ALA A 12 2.69 -1.95 9.52
N LEU A 13 2.58 -0.75 10.08
CA LEU A 13 2.98 0.50 9.43
C LEU A 13 4.52 0.63 9.30
N ALA A 14 5.27 -0.13 10.07
CA ALA A 14 6.73 -0.29 10.03
C ALA A 14 7.49 1.05 9.85
N ALA A 15 8.32 1.22 8.82
CA ALA A 15 9.11 2.45 8.59
C ALA A 15 8.26 3.72 8.49
N PHE A 16 7.01 3.63 8.05
CA PHE A 16 6.12 4.79 8.02
C PHE A 16 5.75 5.28 9.43
N ALA A 17 5.72 4.39 10.44
CA ALA A 17 5.45 4.79 11.82
C ALA A 17 6.56 5.74 12.35
N ASP A 18 7.82 5.41 12.06
CA ASP A 18 8.96 6.23 12.44
C ASP A 18 8.93 7.62 11.77
N TYR A 19 8.59 7.67 10.48
CA TYR A 19 8.46 8.94 9.75
C TYR A 19 7.31 9.80 10.28
N LEU A 20 6.16 9.21 10.60
CA LEU A 20 5.04 9.95 11.19
C LEU A 20 5.41 10.50 12.57
N ALA A 21 6.13 9.73 13.38
CA ALA A 21 6.64 10.18 14.68
C ALA A 21 7.66 11.32 14.54
N GLU A 22 8.63 11.18 13.61
CA GLU A 22 9.63 12.23 13.32
C GLU A 22 8.97 13.55 12.91
N LYS A 23 7.91 13.48 12.09
CA LYS A 23 7.15 14.65 11.61
C LYS A 23 6.09 15.14 12.60
N ASN A 24 5.92 14.47 13.74
CA ASN A 24 4.85 14.75 14.71
C ASN A 24 3.45 14.72 14.08
N VAL A 25 3.20 13.84 13.12
CA VAL A 25 1.87 13.66 12.49
C VAL A 25 1.01 12.75 13.39
N PRO A 26 -0.08 13.26 13.97
CA PRO A 26 -0.95 12.44 14.81
C PRO A 26 -1.63 11.37 13.97
N SER A 27 -1.44 10.11 14.33
CA SER A 27 -2.07 8.97 13.66
C SER A 27 -2.70 8.01 14.65
N ARG A 28 -3.69 7.24 14.20
CA ARG A 28 -4.34 6.18 14.97
C ARG A 28 -4.52 4.94 14.13
N THR A 29 -3.98 3.83 14.61
CA THR A 29 -4.22 2.50 14.01
C THR A 29 -5.55 1.95 14.52
N VAL A 30 -6.32 1.36 13.60
CA VAL A 30 -7.56 0.62 13.84
C VAL A 30 -7.38 -0.77 13.26
N ARG A 31 -7.78 -1.80 14.00
CA ARG A 31 -7.63 -3.23 13.67
C ARG A 31 -8.99 -3.91 13.51
N PRO A 32 -9.60 -3.82 12.32
CA PRO A 32 -10.92 -4.42 12.10
C PRO A 32 -10.93 -5.95 12.29
N TYR A 33 -9.79 -6.62 12.05
CA TYR A 33 -9.66 -8.05 12.28
C TYR A 33 -9.77 -8.45 13.78
N GLU A 34 -9.54 -7.51 14.71
CA GLU A 34 -9.76 -7.66 16.16
C GLU A 34 -11.17 -7.21 16.57
N GLY A 35 -12.00 -6.78 15.63
CA GLY A 35 -13.34 -6.27 15.90
C GLY A 35 -13.38 -4.77 16.26
N GLU A 36 -12.27 -4.03 16.06
CA GLU A 36 -12.29 -2.57 16.25
C GLU A 36 -13.16 -1.91 15.18
N ALA A 37 -14.00 -0.96 15.61
CA ALA A 37 -14.86 -0.21 14.71
C ALA A 37 -14.05 0.79 13.89
N LEU A 38 -14.33 0.86 12.59
CA LEU A 38 -13.80 1.90 11.71
C LEU A 38 -14.31 3.29 12.11
N PRO A 39 -13.51 4.35 11.91
CA PRO A 39 -13.90 5.69 12.32
C PRO A 39 -15.00 6.28 11.44
N LEU A 40 -15.80 7.19 11.99
CA LEU A 40 -16.71 8.02 11.18
C LEU A 40 -15.89 8.97 10.30
N LEU A 41 -16.30 9.19 9.05
CA LEU A 41 -15.57 10.07 8.10
C LEU A 41 -15.39 11.50 8.64
N SER A 42 -16.30 11.99 9.47
CA SER A 42 -16.24 13.35 10.04
C SER A 42 -15.01 13.63 10.90
N VAL A 43 -14.29 12.58 11.38
CA VAL A 43 -13.06 12.72 12.18
C VAL A 43 -11.81 12.31 11.40
N VAL A 44 -11.97 11.87 10.15
CA VAL A 44 -10.89 11.37 9.29
C VAL A 44 -10.38 12.49 8.39
N THR A 45 -9.09 12.81 8.49
CA THR A 45 -8.42 13.73 7.56
C THR A 45 -7.83 12.97 6.38
N ALA A 46 -7.24 11.80 6.64
CA ALA A 46 -6.69 10.90 5.62
C ALA A 46 -6.64 9.47 6.16
N VAL A 47 -6.50 8.49 5.25
CA VAL A 47 -6.42 7.05 5.58
C VAL A 47 -5.26 6.40 4.84
N ILE A 48 -4.51 5.54 5.55
CA ILE A 48 -3.66 4.52 4.94
C ILE A 48 -4.32 3.17 5.22
N VAL A 49 -4.62 2.40 4.18
CA VAL A 49 -5.14 1.03 4.29
C VAL A 49 -4.01 0.08 3.96
N LEU A 50 -3.56 -0.66 4.96
CA LEU A 50 -2.42 -1.58 4.83
C LEU A 50 -2.79 -2.86 4.07
N GLY A 51 -1.75 -3.63 3.77
CA GLY A 51 -1.84 -4.95 3.18
C GLY A 51 -2.47 -6.02 4.09
N GLY A 52 -2.33 -7.27 3.66
CA GLY A 52 -2.77 -8.45 4.41
C GLY A 52 -2.61 -9.72 3.58
N SER A 53 -2.61 -10.86 4.25
CA SER A 53 -2.43 -12.19 3.66
C SER A 53 -3.68 -12.72 2.94
N MET A 54 -4.85 -12.08 3.14
CA MET A 54 -6.13 -12.48 2.54
C MET A 54 -6.33 -11.85 1.16
N GLY A 55 -7.13 -12.50 0.30
CA GLY A 55 -7.58 -11.93 -0.97
C GLY A 55 -8.79 -11.01 -0.81
N VAL A 56 -9.01 -10.12 -1.77
CA VAL A 56 -10.13 -9.15 -1.75
C VAL A 56 -11.53 -9.80 -1.68
N HIS A 57 -11.64 -11.05 -2.10
CA HIS A 57 -12.92 -11.78 -2.11
C HIS A 57 -13.09 -12.73 -0.91
N ASP A 58 -12.13 -12.78 0.00
CA ASP A 58 -12.15 -13.69 1.16
C ASP A 58 -13.11 -13.25 2.29
N THR A 59 -14.14 -12.49 1.96
CA THR A 59 -15.11 -11.94 2.94
C THR A 59 -15.86 -13.01 3.74
N ALA A 60 -15.98 -14.23 3.23
CA ALA A 60 -16.59 -15.34 3.96
C ALA A 60 -15.72 -15.83 5.13
N ARG A 61 -14.38 -15.83 4.95
CA ARG A 61 -13.40 -16.20 5.98
C ARG A 61 -12.98 -15.01 6.84
N HIS A 62 -13.01 -13.82 6.27
CA HIS A 62 -12.61 -12.56 6.89
C HIS A 62 -13.76 -11.52 6.79
N PRO A 63 -14.84 -11.68 7.59
CA PRO A 63 -16.04 -10.84 7.47
C PRO A 63 -15.78 -9.34 7.67
N PHE A 64 -14.73 -8.96 8.40
CA PHE A 64 -14.34 -7.57 8.61
C PHE A 64 -14.01 -6.84 7.30
N LEU A 65 -13.58 -7.55 6.25
CA LEU A 65 -13.29 -6.97 4.93
C LEU A 65 -14.52 -6.30 4.30
N VAL A 66 -15.74 -6.74 4.65
CA VAL A 66 -16.98 -6.09 4.17
C VAL A 66 -17.05 -4.66 4.68
N ALA A 67 -16.80 -4.46 5.98
CA ALA A 67 -16.79 -3.12 6.58
C ALA A 67 -15.63 -2.26 6.05
N VAL A 68 -14.44 -2.86 5.86
CA VAL A 68 -13.28 -2.16 5.27
C VAL A 68 -13.58 -1.69 3.85
N LYS A 69 -14.18 -2.53 3.00
CA LYS A 69 -14.59 -2.16 1.63
C LYS A 69 -15.60 -1.01 1.63
N GLU A 70 -16.59 -1.04 2.52
CA GLU A 70 -17.56 0.04 2.62
C GLU A 70 -16.90 1.34 3.05
N PHE A 71 -16.03 1.29 4.07
CA PHE A 71 -15.27 2.45 4.52
C PHE A 71 -14.37 3.04 3.42
N ILE A 72 -13.68 2.20 2.63
CA ILE A 72 -12.89 2.64 1.46
C ILE A 72 -13.79 3.35 0.44
N ARG A 73 -14.98 2.80 0.16
CA ARG A 73 -15.97 3.40 -0.76
C ARG A 73 -16.44 4.77 -0.24
N GLU A 74 -16.74 4.87 1.04
CA GLU A 74 -17.12 6.14 1.68
C GLU A 74 -15.99 7.17 1.61
N CYS A 75 -14.73 6.79 1.87
CA CYS A 75 -13.57 7.67 1.73
C CYS A 75 -13.44 8.20 0.29
N ALA A 76 -13.55 7.32 -0.70
CA ALA A 76 -13.39 7.68 -2.11
C ALA A 76 -14.51 8.63 -2.59
N THR A 77 -15.75 8.41 -2.15
CA THR A 77 -16.90 9.28 -2.48
C THR A 77 -16.91 10.58 -1.67
N GLY A 78 -16.44 10.53 -0.43
CA GLY A 78 -16.37 11.67 0.49
C GLY A 78 -15.14 12.56 0.30
N ALA A 79 -14.34 12.33 -0.75
CA ALA A 79 -13.10 13.06 -1.04
C ALA A 79 -12.07 13.03 0.11
N VAL A 80 -12.01 11.96 0.88
CA VAL A 80 -11.00 11.73 1.92
C VAL A 80 -9.73 11.15 1.26
N PRO A 81 -8.55 11.78 1.42
CA PRO A 81 -7.30 11.22 0.92
C PRO A 81 -7.06 9.81 1.44
N LEU A 82 -6.80 8.88 0.50
CA LEU A 82 -6.62 7.47 0.80
C LEU A 82 -5.40 6.90 0.07
N LEU A 83 -4.54 6.21 0.80
CA LEU A 83 -3.43 5.42 0.29
C LEU A 83 -3.66 3.95 0.64
N GLY A 84 -4.00 3.13 -0.34
CA GLY A 84 -4.10 1.68 -0.19
C GLY A 84 -2.79 1.01 -0.60
N ILE A 85 -2.27 0.12 0.25
CA ILE A 85 -1.01 -0.61 0.04
C ILE A 85 -1.32 -2.10 -0.11
N CYS A 86 -0.85 -2.73 -1.16
CA CYS A 86 -1.03 -4.14 -1.52
C CYS A 86 -2.52 -4.53 -1.44
N LEU A 87 -2.96 -5.33 -0.47
CA LEU A 87 -4.38 -5.63 -0.28
C LEU A 87 -5.24 -4.36 -0.18
N GLY A 88 -4.74 -3.30 0.50
CA GLY A 88 -5.46 -2.01 0.57
C GLY A 88 -5.66 -1.37 -0.80
N GLY A 89 -4.65 -1.43 -1.68
CA GLY A 89 -4.75 -0.98 -3.08
C GLY A 89 -5.68 -1.86 -3.91
N GLN A 90 -5.65 -3.17 -3.70
CA GLN A 90 -6.54 -4.14 -4.34
C GLN A 90 -8.01 -3.93 -3.91
N LEU A 91 -8.26 -3.70 -2.62
CA LEU A 91 -9.60 -3.38 -2.10
C LEU A 91 -10.12 -2.08 -2.71
N LEU A 92 -9.28 -1.05 -2.84
CA LEU A 92 -9.64 0.20 -3.48
C LEU A 92 -10.01 -0.02 -4.96
N ALA A 93 -9.21 -0.80 -5.70
CA ALA A 93 -9.51 -1.13 -7.10
C ALA A 93 -10.87 -1.85 -7.23
N ASP A 94 -11.11 -2.87 -6.41
CA ASP A 94 -12.33 -3.68 -6.41
C ASP A 94 -13.58 -2.84 -6.10
N VAL A 95 -13.56 -2.01 -5.06
CA VAL A 95 -14.73 -1.19 -4.68
C VAL A 95 -15.05 -0.08 -5.68
N LEU A 96 -14.09 0.30 -6.51
CA LEU A 96 -14.26 1.32 -7.56
C LEU A 96 -14.59 0.73 -8.93
N GLY A 97 -14.78 -0.58 -9.03
CA GLY A 97 -15.17 -1.28 -10.26
C GLY A 97 -13.99 -1.70 -11.15
N GLY A 98 -12.79 -1.71 -10.61
CA GLY A 98 -11.65 -2.43 -11.16
C GLY A 98 -11.74 -3.94 -10.93
N SER A 99 -10.68 -4.66 -11.20
CA SER A 99 -10.61 -6.10 -10.94
C SER A 99 -9.32 -6.48 -10.22
N VAL A 100 -9.36 -7.58 -9.49
CA VAL A 100 -8.19 -8.21 -8.88
C VAL A 100 -8.13 -9.65 -9.37
N THR A 101 -7.01 -10.01 -9.99
CA THR A 101 -6.79 -11.36 -10.52
C THR A 101 -5.83 -12.10 -9.61
N PRO A 102 -6.29 -13.18 -8.96
CA PRO A 102 -5.45 -13.98 -8.09
C PRO A 102 -4.31 -14.66 -8.86
N ASN A 103 -3.12 -14.70 -8.27
CA ASN A 103 -1.95 -15.38 -8.78
C ASN A 103 -1.54 -15.00 -10.23
N ALA A 104 -1.85 -13.78 -10.67
CA ALA A 104 -1.66 -13.37 -12.06
C ALA A 104 -0.24 -12.83 -12.33
N CYS A 105 0.38 -12.16 -11.36
CA CYS A 105 1.67 -11.51 -11.54
C CYS A 105 2.42 -11.39 -10.20
N GLY A 106 2.81 -12.52 -9.62
CA GLY A 106 3.52 -12.55 -8.34
C GLY A 106 4.94 -11.95 -8.42
N GLU A 107 5.24 -11.06 -7.47
CA GLU A 107 6.57 -10.49 -7.28
C GLU A 107 6.97 -10.56 -5.81
N LYS A 108 8.21 -10.98 -5.53
CA LYS A 108 8.77 -11.06 -4.17
C LYS A 108 10.19 -10.51 -4.14
N GLY A 109 10.48 -9.63 -3.18
CA GLY A 109 11.80 -9.02 -2.95
C GLY A 109 11.87 -7.54 -3.26
N THR A 110 13.08 -6.98 -3.24
CA THR A 110 13.34 -5.56 -3.53
C THR A 110 13.54 -5.39 -5.02
N LEU A 111 12.54 -4.82 -5.70
CA LEU A 111 12.47 -4.77 -7.16
C LEU A 111 12.28 -3.34 -7.66
N THR A 112 12.60 -3.12 -8.94
CA THR A 112 12.41 -1.83 -9.60
C THR A 112 10.94 -1.63 -10.01
N VAL A 113 10.42 -0.47 -9.70
CA VAL A 113 9.12 0.05 -10.16
C VAL A 113 9.37 1.17 -11.16
N HIS A 114 8.62 1.18 -12.26
CA HIS A 114 8.71 2.19 -13.30
C HIS A 114 7.49 3.10 -13.26
N LEU A 115 7.70 4.41 -13.28
CA LEU A 115 6.60 5.37 -13.42
C LEU A 115 6.12 5.42 -14.88
N SER A 116 4.83 5.54 -15.05
CA SER A 116 4.25 5.90 -16.34
C SER A 116 4.49 7.40 -16.63
N PRO A 117 4.33 7.89 -17.87
CA PRO A 117 4.39 9.33 -18.14
C PRO A 117 3.37 10.16 -17.34
N THR A 118 2.27 9.55 -16.92
CA THR A 118 1.30 10.16 -15.99
C THR A 118 1.84 10.15 -14.57
N GLY A 119 2.45 9.04 -14.13
CA GLY A 119 3.06 8.90 -12.81
C GLY A 119 4.20 9.89 -12.57
N GLU A 120 5.04 10.15 -13.56
CA GLU A 120 6.12 11.14 -13.44
C GLU A 120 5.63 12.57 -13.15
N ARG A 121 4.38 12.87 -13.46
CA ARG A 121 3.73 14.18 -13.22
C ARG A 121 2.74 14.16 -12.05
N ASP A 122 2.56 12.99 -11.43
CA ASP A 122 1.59 12.85 -10.36
C ASP A 122 2.14 13.38 -9.02
N PRO A 123 1.33 14.11 -8.24
CA PRO A 123 1.75 14.62 -6.93
C PRO A 123 2.31 13.57 -5.98
N LEU A 124 1.83 12.31 -6.03
CA LEU A 124 2.34 11.24 -5.15
C LEU A 124 3.81 10.90 -5.44
N PHE A 125 4.24 11.05 -6.67
CA PHE A 125 5.60 10.75 -7.12
C PHE A 125 6.43 12.00 -7.44
N ALA A 126 5.99 13.17 -6.96
CA ALA A 126 6.74 14.42 -7.13
C ALA A 126 8.17 14.29 -6.56
N ASP A 127 9.15 14.79 -7.31
CA ASP A 127 10.59 14.72 -6.99
C ASP A 127 11.15 13.28 -6.88
N MET A 128 10.48 12.30 -7.47
CA MET A 128 10.99 10.94 -7.60
C MET A 128 11.59 10.69 -9.00
N PRO A 129 12.59 9.81 -9.12
CA PRO A 129 13.08 9.37 -10.42
C PRO A 129 12.03 8.52 -11.14
N ALA A 130 12.09 8.45 -12.49
CA ALA A 130 11.19 7.62 -13.30
C ALA A 130 11.26 6.12 -12.96
N GLU A 131 12.35 5.69 -12.35
CA GLU A 131 12.56 4.33 -11.84
C GLU A 131 13.04 4.41 -10.40
N PHE A 132 12.43 3.62 -9.52
CA PHE A 132 12.82 3.51 -8.12
C PHE A 132 12.67 2.08 -7.61
N VAL A 133 13.32 1.75 -6.51
CA VAL A 133 13.19 0.43 -5.88
C VAL A 133 12.12 0.48 -4.78
N SER A 134 11.32 -0.59 -4.71
CA SER A 134 10.40 -0.82 -3.61
C SER A 134 10.36 -2.32 -3.27
N PHE A 135 9.73 -2.66 -2.14
CA PHE A 135 9.58 -4.03 -1.74
C PHE A 135 8.29 -4.62 -2.31
N GLN A 136 8.39 -5.77 -2.92
CA GLN A 136 7.27 -6.50 -3.51
C GLN A 136 7.02 -7.78 -2.69
N TRP A 137 5.74 -8.03 -2.34
CA TRP A 137 5.34 -9.25 -1.67
C TRP A 137 3.88 -9.55 -1.95
N HIS A 138 3.59 -9.95 -3.19
CA HIS A 138 2.24 -10.22 -3.66
C HIS A 138 2.21 -11.33 -4.71
N ASN A 139 1.08 -12.00 -4.83
CA ASN A 139 0.77 -12.94 -5.89
C ASN A 139 -0.34 -12.40 -6.81
N ASP A 140 -1.27 -11.62 -6.22
CA ASP A 140 -2.42 -11.06 -6.89
C ASP A 140 -2.07 -9.70 -7.52
N CYS A 141 -2.79 -9.34 -8.57
CA CYS A 141 -2.65 -8.05 -9.23
C CYS A 141 -4.01 -7.38 -9.38
N PHE A 142 -4.03 -6.08 -9.26
CA PHE A 142 -5.20 -5.30 -9.65
C PHE A 142 -5.08 -4.77 -11.09
N SER A 143 -6.23 -4.67 -11.75
CA SER A 143 -6.43 -3.79 -12.89
C SER A 143 -7.24 -2.60 -12.42
N PRO A 144 -6.73 -1.37 -12.53
CA PRO A 144 -7.43 -0.18 -12.06
C PRO A 144 -8.80 -0.01 -12.71
N PRO A 145 -9.76 0.66 -12.05
CA PRO A 145 -11.03 0.99 -12.67
C PRO A 145 -10.84 1.90 -13.88
N GLU A 146 -11.76 1.85 -14.85
CA GLU A 146 -11.67 2.57 -16.13
C GLU A 146 -11.37 4.08 -16.00
N ARG A 147 -11.84 4.70 -14.92
CA ARG A 147 -11.65 6.14 -14.65
C ARG A 147 -10.40 6.48 -13.84
N ALA A 148 -9.57 5.49 -13.53
CA ALA A 148 -8.32 5.70 -12.80
C ALA A 148 -7.15 5.94 -13.76
N GLU A 149 -6.17 6.70 -13.28
CA GLU A 149 -4.90 6.93 -13.97
C GLU A 149 -3.88 5.89 -13.52
N LEU A 150 -3.32 5.12 -14.45
CA LEU A 150 -2.20 4.21 -14.16
C LEU A 150 -0.92 5.02 -13.97
N LEU A 151 -0.29 4.91 -12.80
CA LEU A 151 0.87 5.71 -12.41
C LEU A 151 2.19 4.95 -12.47
N ALA A 152 2.16 3.65 -12.18
CA ALA A 152 3.38 2.84 -12.16
C ALA A 152 3.11 1.40 -12.61
N PHE A 153 4.17 0.76 -13.10
CA PHE A 153 4.15 -0.63 -13.58
C PHE A 153 5.50 -1.31 -13.30
N SER A 154 5.53 -2.64 -13.42
CA SER A 154 6.74 -3.45 -13.54
C SER A 154 6.61 -4.39 -14.73
N PRO A 155 7.71 -5.03 -15.20
CA PRO A 155 7.63 -6.01 -16.28
C PRO A 155 6.70 -7.20 -15.97
N ALA A 156 6.59 -7.60 -14.69
CA ALA A 156 5.77 -8.71 -14.27
C ALA A 156 4.33 -8.28 -13.90
N CYS A 157 4.16 -7.06 -13.39
CA CYS A 157 2.87 -6.55 -12.93
C CYS A 157 2.56 -5.19 -13.59
N PRO A 158 1.64 -5.15 -14.59
CA PRO A 158 1.28 -3.91 -15.28
C PRO A 158 0.62 -2.85 -14.39
N GLY A 159 0.04 -3.25 -13.25
CA GLY A 159 -0.65 -2.38 -12.32
C GLY A 159 0.10 -2.27 -10.99
N GLN A 160 1.13 -1.41 -10.91
CA GLN A 160 1.88 -1.19 -9.66
C GLN A 160 1.37 -0.01 -8.84
N ALA A 161 0.82 1.00 -9.50
CA ALA A 161 0.17 2.12 -8.81
C ALA A 161 -0.91 2.77 -9.69
N PHE A 162 -1.98 3.22 -9.07
CA PHE A 162 -3.01 4.02 -9.74
C PHE A 162 -3.53 5.14 -8.83
N ARG A 163 -4.12 6.16 -9.47
CA ARG A 163 -4.88 7.22 -8.81
C ARG A 163 -6.31 7.25 -9.32
N PHE A 164 -7.25 7.34 -8.39
CA PHE A 164 -8.66 7.60 -8.69
C PHE A 164 -9.09 8.95 -8.12
N GLY A 165 -9.66 9.79 -8.97
CA GLY A 165 -9.93 11.18 -8.60
C GLY A 165 -8.64 11.95 -8.31
N ALA A 166 -8.68 12.84 -7.31
CA ALA A 166 -7.55 13.70 -6.97
C ALA A 166 -6.72 13.18 -5.77
N HIS A 167 -7.16 12.14 -5.05
CA HIS A 167 -6.66 11.88 -3.70
C HIS A 167 -6.71 10.41 -3.24
N CYS A 168 -7.23 9.50 -4.07
CA CYS A 168 -7.23 8.07 -3.75
C CYS A 168 -6.17 7.34 -4.56
N TYR A 169 -5.24 6.70 -3.87
CA TYR A 169 -4.10 6.00 -4.46
C TYR A 169 -4.09 4.53 -4.05
N GLY A 170 -3.87 3.64 -5.02
CA GLY A 170 -3.62 2.23 -4.78
C GLY A 170 -2.20 1.88 -5.22
N LEU A 171 -1.43 1.27 -4.33
CA LEU A 171 -0.09 0.74 -4.58
C LEU A 171 -0.13 -0.78 -4.47
N GLN A 172 0.58 -1.49 -5.33
CA GLN A 172 0.76 -2.93 -5.24
C GLN A 172 1.98 -3.29 -4.40
N PHE A 173 3.02 -2.47 -4.49
CA PHE A 173 4.26 -2.60 -3.73
C PHE A 173 4.13 -2.05 -2.30
N HIS A 174 5.12 -2.39 -1.47
CA HIS A 174 5.20 -2.04 -0.06
C HIS A 174 6.29 -0.97 0.20
N PRO A 175 5.94 0.32 0.24
CA PRO A 175 6.89 1.37 0.60
C PRO A 175 7.08 1.50 2.12
N GLU A 176 6.21 0.86 2.92
CA GLU A 176 6.18 0.99 4.37
C GLU A 176 7.08 0.01 5.12
N VAL A 177 7.55 -1.07 4.48
CA VAL A 177 8.27 -2.13 5.20
C VAL A 177 9.65 -1.67 5.71
N ASP A 178 10.10 -2.33 6.76
CA ASP A 178 11.46 -2.24 7.28
C ASP A 178 12.15 -3.62 7.22
N ARG A 179 13.41 -3.66 7.66
CA ARG A 179 14.18 -4.90 7.69
C ARG A 179 13.51 -6.01 8.51
N ALA A 180 12.90 -5.66 9.64
CA ALA A 180 12.26 -6.64 10.51
C ALA A 180 11.03 -7.26 9.83
N THR A 181 10.26 -6.46 9.11
CA THR A 181 9.13 -6.92 8.30
C THR A 181 9.59 -7.85 7.18
N VAL A 182 10.67 -7.51 6.48
CA VAL A 182 11.25 -8.36 5.42
C VAL A 182 11.68 -9.72 6.00
N GLU A 183 12.34 -9.73 7.17
CA GLU A 183 12.78 -10.96 7.85
C GLU A 183 11.59 -11.84 8.25
N LEU A 184 10.54 -11.22 8.82
CA LEU A 184 9.31 -11.90 9.20
C LEU A 184 8.67 -12.59 8.01
N TRP A 185 8.37 -11.83 6.95
CA TRP A 185 7.66 -12.36 5.77
C TRP A 185 8.49 -13.37 4.98
N ALA A 186 9.80 -13.16 4.86
CA ALA A 186 10.69 -14.10 4.20
C ALA A 186 10.73 -15.47 4.90
N SER A 187 10.47 -15.50 6.21
CA SER A 187 10.50 -16.73 7.03
C SER A 187 9.12 -17.38 7.20
N GLU A 188 8.04 -16.75 6.71
CA GLU A 188 6.66 -17.15 6.98
C GLU A 188 6.30 -18.53 6.38
N THR A 189 6.76 -18.83 5.19
CA THR A 189 6.47 -20.10 4.48
C THR A 189 7.73 -20.88 4.18
N ALA A 190 7.61 -22.21 4.08
CA ALA A 190 8.74 -23.06 3.68
C ALA A 190 9.29 -22.69 2.29
N GLU A 191 8.44 -22.20 1.39
CA GLU A 191 8.81 -21.75 0.04
C GLU A 191 9.71 -20.51 0.10
N THR A 192 9.35 -19.50 0.90
CA THR A 192 10.11 -18.26 1.00
C THR A 192 11.33 -18.38 1.90
N ALA A 193 11.26 -19.23 2.95
CA ALA A 193 12.35 -19.44 3.90
C ALA A 193 13.65 -19.92 3.25
N VAL A 194 13.58 -20.74 2.19
CA VAL A 194 14.78 -21.17 1.44
C VAL A 194 15.52 -20.02 0.74
N SER A 195 14.88 -18.88 0.57
CA SER A 195 15.44 -17.67 -0.04
C SER A 195 15.51 -16.48 0.92
N ALA A 196 15.21 -16.66 2.21
CA ALA A 196 15.13 -15.59 3.19
C ALA A 196 16.42 -14.77 3.29
N GLU A 197 17.58 -15.44 3.35
CA GLU A 197 18.89 -14.77 3.38
C GLU A 197 19.10 -13.88 2.15
N ARG A 198 18.67 -14.34 0.97
CA ARG A 198 18.77 -13.57 -0.28
C ARG A 198 17.88 -12.34 -0.23
N PHE A 199 16.60 -12.49 0.17
CA PHE A 199 15.69 -11.34 0.29
C PHE A 199 16.23 -10.28 1.24
N LEU A 200 16.81 -10.69 2.39
CA LEU A 200 17.43 -9.78 3.35
C LEU A 200 18.71 -9.11 2.81
N ALA A 201 19.54 -9.87 2.10
CA ALA A 201 20.77 -9.34 1.48
C ALA A 201 20.42 -8.31 0.40
N ASP A 202 19.47 -8.64 -0.49
CA ASP A 202 18.99 -7.74 -1.54
C ASP A 202 18.37 -6.47 -0.95
N PHE A 203 17.50 -6.60 0.06
CA PHE A 203 16.91 -5.45 0.76
C PHE A 203 17.99 -4.57 1.40
N THR A 204 18.95 -5.17 2.11
CA THR A 204 20.05 -4.45 2.76
C THR A 204 20.92 -3.71 1.74
N SER A 205 21.21 -4.33 0.60
CA SER A 205 22.03 -3.71 -0.46
C SER A 205 21.35 -2.51 -1.12
N LEU A 206 20.02 -2.48 -1.12
CA LEU A 206 19.16 -1.46 -1.73
C LEU A 206 18.44 -0.60 -0.69
N GLU A 207 18.78 -0.71 0.59
CA GLU A 207 18.06 -0.03 1.69
C GLU A 207 18.04 1.49 1.53
N ASP A 208 19.16 2.10 1.17
CA ASP A 208 19.24 3.55 1.01
C ASP A 208 18.34 4.10 -0.12
N PRO A 209 18.38 3.58 -1.36
CA PRO A 209 17.46 4.02 -2.40
C PRO A 209 16.00 3.67 -2.07
N TYR A 210 15.73 2.52 -1.45
CA TYR A 210 14.40 2.14 -0.97
C TYR A 210 13.86 3.16 0.04
N ARG A 211 14.62 3.47 1.10
CA ARG A 211 14.22 4.44 2.14
C ARG A 211 13.96 5.83 1.59
N ARG A 212 14.75 6.28 0.61
CA ARG A 212 14.50 7.58 -0.04
C ARG A 212 13.17 7.59 -0.79
N ALA A 213 12.87 6.55 -1.55
CA ALA A 213 11.60 6.41 -2.27
C ALA A 213 10.41 6.29 -1.31
N SER A 214 10.54 5.42 -0.31
CA SER A 214 9.57 5.19 0.76
C SER A 214 9.18 6.50 1.46
N ARG A 215 10.19 7.23 1.95
CA ARG A 215 10.00 8.51 2.63
C ARG A 215 9.33 9.54 1.73
N ARG A 216 9.76 9.65 0.46
CA ARG A 216 9.19 10.60 -0.49
C ARG A 216 7.72 10.32 -0.76
N ILE A 217 7.34 9.06 -0.96
CA ILE A 217 5.94 8.67 -1.16
C ILE A 217 5.07 9.08 0.04
N LEU A 218 5.53 8.83 1.27
CA LEU A 218 4.77 9.22 2.46
C LEU A 218 4.69 10.75 2.59
N GLU A 219 5.78 11.48 2.41
CA GLU A 219 5.81 12.96 2.46
C GLU A 219 4.82 13.55 1.44
N ASN A 220 4.85 13.05 0.21
CA ASN A 220 3.94 13.50 -0.84
C ASN A 220 2.48 13.19 -0.51
N PHE A 221 2.18 12.00 0.02
CA PHE A 221 0.83 11.66 0.48
C PHE A 221 0.36 12.56 1.62
N LEU A 222 1.22 12.86 2.59
CA LEU A 222 0.89 13.79 3.68
C LEU A 222 0.62 15.21 3.16
N ALA A 223 1.37 15.67 2.16
CA ALA A 223 1.12 16.97 1.52
C ALA A 223 -0.25 16.98 0.76
N ILE A 224 -0.56 15.91 0.01
CA ILE A 224 -1.88 15.72 -0.63
C ILE A 224 -3.00 15.75 0.41
N ALA A 225 -2.76 15.13 1.57
CA ALA A 225 -3.70 15.08 2.70
C ALA A 225 -3.72 16.36 3.56
N ARG A 226 -2.86 17.35 3.28
CA ARG A 226 -2.67 18.59 4.06
C ARG A 226 -2.33 18.31 5.54
N LEU A 227 -1.49 17.31 5.76
CA LEU A 227 -1.01 16.90 7.09
C LEU A 227 0.48 17.22 7.31
N ALA A 228 1.19 17.70 6.26
CA ALA A 228 2.57 18.15 6.29
C ALA A 228 2.64 19.68 6.19
#